data_39076c788c7a46af1a9a27128705c2cf
#
_entry.id   39076c788c7a46af1a9a27128705c2cf
#
_cell.length_a   1.000
_cell.length_b   1.000
_cell.length_c   1.000
_cell.angle_alpha   90.00
_cell.angle_beta   90.00
_cell.angle_gamma   90.00
#
_symmetry.space_group_name_H-M   'P 1'
#
loop_
_entity.id
_entity.type
_entity.pdbx_description
1 polymer ?
#
loop_
_entity_poly.entity_id
_entity_poly.type
_entity_poly.pdbx_seq_one_letter_code
_entity_poly.pdbx_strand_id
1 'polypeptide(L)'
;MSYRIENLLNCGNHLGEGPVWDVDTGVLWWLDGTGRRVGNPSIWRLMPSTGCVDNWSLDHDVGALAVRENGKLVLALDDGFYFFDPDSGELELISLVDDDQPRTRLNDGKVDRRGRFFAGGMDDKEELAVCGLWRLDSDLSITKVDDGII
;
A
#
# COMPACT_ATOMS: atom_id res chain seq x y z
N MET A 1 -20.68 -24.30 -12.49
CA MET A 1 -20.43 -23.94 -11.10
C MET A 1 -21.15 -22.63 -10.81
N SER A 2 -21.94 -22.55 -9.74
CA SER A 2 -22.53 -21.27 -9.29
C SER A 2 -21.61 -20.66 -8.24
N TYR A 3 -21.29 -19.38 -8.38
CA TYR A 3 -20.55 -18.63 -7.36
C TYR A 3 -21.55 -17.87 -6.49
N ARG A 4 -21.31 -17.86 -5.19
CA ARG A 4 -22.02 -16.99 -4.24
C ARG A 4 -21.09 -15.85 -3.89
N ILE A 5 -21.57 -14.62 -4.03
CA ILE A 5 -20.86 -13.41 -3.60
C ILE A 5 -21.56 -12.91 -2.34
N GLU A 6 -20.77 -12.63 -1.30
CA GLU A 6 -21.25 -12.06 -0.05
C GLU A 6 -20.51 -10.77 0.24
N ASN A 7 -21.23 -9.78 0.74
CA ASN A 7 -20.59 -8.58 1.30
C ASN A 7 -20.12 -8.94 2.71
N LEU A 8 -18.79 -9.04 2.85
CA LEU A 8 -18.16 -9.43 4.11
C LEU A 8 -18.18 -8.30 5.14
N LEU A 9 -18.00 -7.04 4.69
CA LEU A 9 -17.88 -5.88 5.55
C LEU A 9 -18.31 -4.61 4.80
N ASN A 10 -19.09 -3.76 5.46
CA ASN A 10 -19.44 -2.43 4.97
C ASN A 10 -18.68 -1.38 5.81
N CYS A 11 -17.47 -1.03 5.38
CA CYS A 11 -16.58 -0.10 6.07
C CYS A 11 -16.64 1.34 5.54
N GLY A 12 -17.39 1.58 4.44
CA GLY A 12 -17.58 2.92 3.88
C GLY A 12 -16.32 3.53 3.27
N ASN A 13 -15.35 2.70 2.84
CA ASN A 13 -14.17 3.20 2.13
C ASN A 13 -14.57 3.97 0.87
N HIS A 14 -13.86 5.05 0.58
CA HIS A 14 -14.00 5.80 -0.67
C HIS A 14 -13.36 5.05 -1.84
N LEU A 15 -12.14 4.56 -1.63
CA LEU A 15 -11.38 3.78 -2.60
C LEU A 15 -10.76 2.57 -1.89
N GLY A 16 -11.61 1.59 -1.56
CA GLY A 16 -11.13 0.33 -0.96
C GLY A 16 -10.40 -0.50 -2.01
N GLU A 17 -9.08 -0.70 -1.84
CA GLU A 17 -8.24 -1.39 -2.80
C GLU A 17 -7.06 -2.14 -2.16
N GLY A 18 -6.20 -2.74 -2.97
CA GLY A 18 -4.97 -3.39 -2.54
C GLY A 18 -5.16 -4.54 -1.54
N PRO A 19 -6.17 -5.45 -1.66
CA PRO A 19 -6.36 -6.50 -0.67
C PRO A 19 -5.20 -7.50 -0.67
N VAL A 20 -4.68 -7.78 0.53
CA VAL A 20 -3.62 -8.77 0.77
C VAL A 20 -4.07 -9.73 1.88
N TRP A 21 -4.06 -11.01 1.57
CA TRP A 21 -4.31 -12.06 2.54
C TRP A 21 -2.99 -12.54 3.17
N ASP A 22 -2.87 -12.37 4.47
CA ASP A 22 -1.79 -12.95 5.25
C ASP A 22 -2.14 -14.39 5.63
N VAL A 23 -1.49 -15.34 4.99
CA VAL A 23 -1.76 -16.77 5.18
C VAL A 23 -1.29 -17.28 6.54
N ASP A 24 -0.27 -16.65 7.13
CA ASP A 24 0.35 -17.09 8.38
C ASP A 24 -0.50 -16.70 9.59
N THR A 25 -1.11 -15.53 9.54
CA THR A 25 -1.95 -15.01 10.63
C THR A 25 -3.45 -15.16 10.35
N GLY A 26 -3.84 -15.46 9.12
CA GLY A 26 -5.25 -15.55 8.72
C GLY A 26 -5.97 -14.19 8.74
N VAL A 27 -5.28 -13.14 8.33
CA VAL A 27 -5.74 -11.75 8.36
C VAL A 27 -5.87 -11.20 6.95
N LEU A 28 -6.92 -10.44 6.69
CA LEU A 28 -7.07 -9.66 5.46
C LEU A 28 -6.68 -8.21 5.74
N TRP A 29 -5.75 -7.71 4.94
CA TRP A 29 -5.36 -6.31 4.88
C TRP A 29 -5.87 -5.67 3.61
N TRP A 30 -6.21 -4.37 3.67
CA TRP A 30 -6.51 -3.54 2.49
C TRP A 30 -6.30 -2.07 2.80
N LEU A 31 -6.45 -1.24 1.79
CA LEU A 31 -6.28 0.20 1.86
C LEU A 31 -7.61 0.91 1.59
N ASP A 32 -7.79 2.09 2.17
CA ASP A 32 -8.57 3.16 1.58
C ASP A 32 -7.57 4.14 0.95
N GLY A 33 -7.32 3.96 -0.36
CA GLY A 33 -6.32 4.71 -1.13
C GLY A 33 -6.76 6.11 -1.51
N THR A 34 -7.80 6.62 -0.89
CA THR A 34 -8.28 7.99 -1.13
C THR A 34 -7.16 8.98 -0.85
N GLY A 35 -6.86 9.85 -1.82
CA GLY A 35 -5.92 10.94 -1.59
C GLY A 35 -6.43 11.89 -0.50
N ARG A 36 -5.52 12.49 0.23
CA ARG A 36 -5.79 13.46 1.32
C ARG A 36 -6.78 14.57 0.97
N ARG A 37 -7.02 14.80 -0.33
CA ARG A 37 -7.98 15.81 -0.82
C ARG A 37 -9.43 15.36 -0.72
N VAL A 38 -9.70 14.07 -0.56
CA VAL A 38 -11.07 13.49 -0.63
C VAL A 38 -11.46 12.80 0.66
N GLY A 39 -10.49 12.31 1.44
CA GLY A 39 -10.74 11.58 2.67
C GLY A 39 -9.47 11.43 3.51
N ASN A 40 -9.50 10.49 4.44
CA ASN A 40 -8.34 10.13 5.25
C ASN A 40 -7.79 8.80 4.73
N PRO A 41 -6.62 8.81 4.03
CA PRO A 41 -5.98 7.58 3.64
C PRO A 41 -5.81 6.66 4.84
N SER A 42 -6.05 5.37 4.68
CA SER A 42 -6.02 4.47 5.83
C SER A 42 -5.68 3.03 5.45
N ILE A 43 -5.10 2.33 6.40
CA ILE A 43 -4.87 0.89 6.36
C ILE A 43 -5.97 0.22 7.17
N TRP A 44 -6.46 -0.91 6.68
CA TRP A 44 -7.50 -1.69 7.30
C TRP A 44 -7.07 -3.13 7.50
N ARG A 45 -7.55 -3.73 8.58
CA ARG A 45 -7.33 -5.13 8.92
C ARG A 45 -8.64 -5.79 9.34
N LEU A 46 -8.91 -6.97 8.80
CA LEU A 46 -9.98 -7.85 9.26
C LEU A 46 -9.39 -9.17 9.71
N MET A 47 -9.78 -9.63 10.90
CA MET A 47 -9.56 -10.99 11.39
C MET A 47 -10.86 -11.79 11.23
N PRO A 48 -11.05 -12.58 10.17
CA PRO A 48 -12.32 -13.29 9.92
C PRO A 48 -12.71 -14.28 11.03
N SER A 49 -11.72 -14.84 11.73
CA SER A 49 -11.95 -15.79 12.82
C SER A 49 -12.68 -15.18 14.02
N THR A 50 -12.52 -13.89 14.25
CA THR A 50 -13.13 -13.14 15.37
C THR A 50 -14.15 -12.11 14.91
N GLY A 51 -14.11 -11.73 13.63
CA GLY A 51 -14.85 -10.59 13.09
C GLY A 51 -14.29 -9.23 13.50
N CYS A 52 -13.11 -9.20 14.14
CA CYS A 52 -12.48 -7.94 14.56
C CYS A 52 -11.98 -7.16 13.35
N VAL A 53 -12.23 -5.86 13.35
CA VAL A 53 -11.79 -4.90 12.32
C VAL A 53 -11.04 -3.77 12.99
N ASP A 54 -9.84 -3.50 12.50
CA ASP A 54 -9.04 -2.37 12.92
C ASP A 54 -8.75 -1.46 11.72
N ASN A 55 -8.49 -0.17 11.97
CA ASN A 55 -8.00 0.75 10.95
C ASN A 55 -7.05 1.80 11.55
N TRP A 56 -6.18 2.32 10.70
CA TRP A 56 -5.20 3.35 11.03
C TRP A 56 -5.22 4.43 9.94
N SER A 57 -5.60 5.65 10.31
CA SER A 57 -5.51 6.80 9.41
C SER A 57 -4.06 7.22 9.25
N LEU A 58 -3.70 7.63 8.04
CA LEU A 58 -2.37 8.08 7.68
C LEU A 58 -2.39 9.55 7.28
N ASP A 59 -1.27 10.23 7.53
CA ASP A 59 -1.02 11.60 7.03
C ASP A 59 -0.44 11.61 5.60
N HIS A 60 -0.22 10.42 5.02
CA HIS A 60 0.29 10.15 3.68
C HIS A 60 -0.76 9.47 2.82
N ASP A 61 -0.75 9.74 1.52
CA ASP A 61 -1.50 8.93 0.57
C ASP A 61 -0.85 7.54 0.49
N VAL A 62 -1.68 6.49 0.53
CA VAL A 62 -1.19 5.11 0.52
C VAL A 62 -1.61 4.42 -0.77
N GLY A 63 -0.62 3.95 -1.54
CA GLY A 63 -0.82 3.29 -2.83
C GLY A 63 -0.77 1.78 -2.77
N ALA A 64 0.07 1.22 -1.91
CA ALA A 64 0.20 -0.24 -1.80
C ALA A 64 0.71 -0.67 -0.42
N LEU A 65 0.44 -1.92 -0.08
CA LEU A 65 0.98 -2.57 1.12
C LEU A 65 1.51 -3.98 0.84
N ALA A 66 2.47 -4.40 1.67
CA ALA A 66 2.98 -5.76 1.71
C ALA A 66 3.12 -6.23 3.15
N VAL A 67 2.82 -7.51 3.40
CA VAL A 67 3.02 -8.13 4.72
C VAL A 67 4.46 -8.61 4.84
N ARG A 68 5.10 -8.33 5.99
CA ARG A 68 6.43 -8.81 6.36
C ARG A 68 6.33 -10.11 7.15
N GLU A 69 7.42 -10.89 7.19
CA GLU A 69 7.50 -12.15 7.95
C GLU A 69 7.13 -12.02 9.43
N ASN A 70 7.28 -10.84 10.03
CA ASN A 70 6.95 -10.59 11.44
C ASN A 70 5.51 -10.06 11.66
N GLY A 71 4.66 -10.12 10.63
CA GLY A 71 3.27 -9.64 10.69
C GLY A 71 3.12 -8.11 10.63
N LYS A 72 4.22 -7.36 10.53
CA LYS A 72 4.20 -5.92 10.26
C LYS A 72 4.07 -5.66 8.76
N LEU A 73 3.98 -4.40 8.35
CA LEU A 73 3.78 -4.03 6.95
C LEU A 73 4.96 -3.26 6.37
N VAL A 74 5.08 -3.32 5.05
CA VAL A 74 5.77 -2.33 4.23
C VAL A 74 4.72 -1.60 3.41
N LEU A 75 4.82 -0.30 3.36
CA LEU A 75 3.91 0.57 2.62
C LEU A 75 4.65 1.28 1.49
N ALA A 76 3.96 1.46 0.37
CA ALA A 76 4.31 2.44 -0.64
C ALA A 76 3.38 3.65 -0.44
N LEU A 77 3.95 4.75 0.01
CA LEU A 77 3.24 6.00 0.28
C LEU A 77 3.48 7.01 -0.86
N ASP A 78 2.94 8.21 -0.71
CA ASP A 78 3.06 9.26 -1.73
C ASP A 78 4.52 9.60 -2.08
N ASP A 79 5.43 9.56 -1.13
CA ASP A 79 6.81 10.01 -1.27
C ASP A 79 7.87 8.90 -1.15
N GLY A 80 7.46 7.64 -0.87
CA GLY A 80 8.45 6.58 -0.70
C GLY A 80 7.95 5.30 -0.05
N PHE A 81 8.91 4.52 0.44
CA PHE A 81 8.67 3.27 1.13
C PHE A 81 8.85 3.42 2.63
N TYR A 82 7.93 2.81 3.39
CA TYR A 82 7.91 2.88 4.86
C TYR A 82 7.65 1.52 5.48
N PHE A 83 8.22 1.29 6.67
CA PHE A 83 7.70 0.28 7.57
C PHE A 83 6.51 0.82 8.33
N PHE A 84 5.56 -0.05 8.63
CA PHE A 84 4.43 0.26 9.48
C PHE A 84 4.26 -0.85 10.52
N ASP A 85 4.15 -0.43 11.78
CA ASP A 85 3.88 -1.30 12.91
C ASP A 85 2.41 -1.13 13.35
N PRO A 86 1.54 -2.13 13.12
CA PRO A 86 0.13 -2.03 13.48
C PRO A 86 -0.12 -2.03 14.99
N ASP A 87 0.83 -2.48 15.81
CA ASP A 87 0.67 -2.50 17.27
C ASP A 87 0.89 -1.13 17.89
N SER A 88 1.82 -0.34 17.36
CA SER A 88 2.12 1.03 17.82
C SER A 88 1.49 2.12 16.95
N GLY A 89 1.18 1.82 15.68
CA GLY A 89 0.79 2.79 14.66
C GLY A 89 1.98 3.58 14.10
N GLU A 90 3.21 3.16 14.39
CA GLU A 90 4.43 3.87 14.00
C GLU A 90 4.76 3.64 12.53
N LEU A 91 5.14 4.75 11.84
CA LEU A 91 5.73 4.76 10.51
C LEU A 91 7.23 5.03 10.61
N GLU A 92 8.04 4.21 9.93
CA GLU A 92 9.48 4.37 9.82
C GLU A 92 9.88 4.44 8.34
N LEU A 93 10.48 5.57 7.94
CA LEU A 93 10.94 5.76 6.57
C LEU A 93 12.05 4.76 6.22
N ILE A 94 11.87 4.05 5.10
CA ILE A 94 12.92 3.24 4.48
C ILE A 94 13.70 4.09 3.49
N SER A 95 12.99 4.70 2.52
CA SER A 95 13.60 5.59 1.52
C SER A 95 12.55 6.41 0.78
N LEU A 96 12.90 7.64 0.46
CA LEU A 96 12.14 8.46 -0.49
C LEU A 96 12.42 8.01 -1.93
N VAL A 97 11.46 8.24 -2.82
CA VAL A 97 11.57 8.04 -4.26
C VAL A 97 10.86 9.18 -5.00
N ASP A 98 11.37 9.54 -6.18
CA ASP A 98 10.83 10.63 -7.01
C ASP A 98 10.63 11.97 -6.23
N ASP A 99 11.46 12.23 -5.21
CA ASP A 99 11.38 13.38 -4.30
C ASP A 99 11.62 14.72 -5.00
N ASP A 100 12.18 14.71 -6.22
CA ASP A 100 12.33 15.85 -7.10
C ASP A 100 11.08 16.12 -7.98
N GLN A 101 10.04 15.28 -7.89
CA GLN A 101 8.82 15.33 -8.69
C GLN A 101 7.57 15.60 -7.83
N PRO A 102 7.27 16.86 -7.46
CA PRO A 102 6.28 17.18 -6.41
C PRO A 102 4.82 16.88 -6.76
N ARG A 103 4.55 16.41 -7.97
CA ARG A 103 3.20 16.02 -8.41
C ARG A 103 3.04 14.53 -8.64
N THR A 104 3.99 13.74 -8.17
CA THR A 104 3.97 12.28 -8.28
C THR A 104 3.70 11.64 -6.93
N ARG A 105 3.20 10.43 -6.94
CA ARG A 105 3.04 9.56 -5.78
C ARG A 105 3.21 8.11 -6.19
N LEU A 106 3.54 7.23 -5.24
CA LEU A 106 3.39 5.79 -5.50
C LEU A 106 1.90 5.43 -5.49
N ASN A 107 1.46 4.64 -6.46
CA ASN A 107 0.04 4.36 -6.67
C ASN A 107 -0.35 2.92 -6.37
N ASP A 108 0.22 1.94 -7.05
CA ASP A 108 -0.06 0.52 -6.85
C ASP A 108 1.25 -0.25 -6.74
N GLY A 109 1.20 -1.41 -6.10
CA GLY A 109 2.38 -2.21 -5.91
C GLY A 109 2.08 -3.66 -5.56
N LYS A 110 3.07 -4.53 -5.78
CA LYS A 110 2.93 -5.96 -5.54
C LYS A 110 4.27 -6.59 -5.16
N VAL A 111 4.20 -7.56 -4.26
CA VAL A 111 5.34 -8.40 -3.94
C VAL A 111 5.46 -9.53 -4.97
N ASP A 112 6.67 -9.73 -5.49
CA ASP A 112 6.97 -10.85 -6.35
C ASP A 112 7.26 -12.15 -5.55
N ARG A 113 7.45 -13.25 -6.27
CA ARG A 113 7.72 -14.57 -5.65
C ARG A 113 9.07 -14.67 -4.94
N ARG A 114 9.91 -13.64 -5.03
CA ARG A 114 11.21 -13.55 -4.35
C ARG A 114 11.17 -12.62 -3.14
N GLY A 115 9.98 -12.13 -2.76
CA GLY A 115 9.79 -11.20 -1.65
C GLY A 115 10.22 -9.77 -1.95
N ARG A 116 10.38 -9.39 -3.24
CA ARG A 116 10.71 -8.02 -3.63
C ARG A 116 9.42 -7.22 -3.85
N PHE A 117 9.33 -6.04 -3.29
CA PHE A 117 8.16 -5.19 -3.42
C PHE A 117 8.35 -4.19 -4.55
N PHE A 118 7.47 -4.24 -5.54
CA PHE A 118 7.43 -3.31 -6.66
C PHE A 118 6.31 -2.31 -6.43
N ALA A 119 6.56 -1.03 -6.69
CA ALA A 119 5.55 0.01 -6.68
C ALA A 119 5.74 0.97 -7.86
N GLY A 120 4.66 1.25 -8.57
CA GLY A 120 4.62 2.17 -9.69
C GLY A 120 4.19 3.55 -9.25
N GLY A 121 4.87 4.57 -9.76
CA GLY A 121 4.46 5.95 -9.58
C GLY A 121 3.30 6.34 -10.49
N MET A 122 2.66 7.45 -10.14
CA MET A 122 1.58 8.07 -10.90
C MET A 122 1.70 9.59 -10.82
N ASP A 123 1.49 10.27 -11.95
CA ASP A 123 1.28 11.73 -11.96
C ASP A 123 -0.13 12.05 -11.48
N ASP A 124 -0.27 12.88 -10.46
CA ASP A 124 -1.57 13.26 -9.85
C ASP A 124 -2.60 13.82 -10.84
N LYS A 125 -2.15 14.30 -12.00
CA LYS A 125 -3.01 14.81 -13.06
C LYS A 125 -3.14 13.89 -14.26
N GLU A 126 -2.41 12.76 -14.25
CA GLU A 126 -2.40 11.79 -15.35
C GLU A 126 -2.03 12.41 -16.71
N GLU A 127 -1.11 13.39 -16.71
CA GLU A 127 -0.72 14.15 -17.91
C GLU A 127 0.71 13.90 -18.35
N LEU A 128 1.62 13.63 -17.39
CA LEU A 128 3.05 13.59 -17.64
C LEU A 128 3.64 12.20 -17.35
N ALA A 129 4.40 11.69 -18.29
CA ALA A 129 5.15 10.45 -18.15
C ALA A 129 6.48 10.71 -17.38
N VAL A 130 6.38 11.04 -16.10
CA VAL A 130 7.51 11.44 -15.24
C VAL A 130 7.77 10.49 -14.08
N CYS A 131 6.91 9.47 -13.91
CA CYS A 131 7.00 8.53 -12.80
C CYS A 131 7.84 7.30 -13.15
N GLY A 132 8.34 6.62 -12.12
CA GLY A 132 9.11 5.40 -12.22
C GLY A 132 8.38 4.17 -11.70
N LEU A 133 8.87 3.00 -12.08
CA LEU A 133 8.62 1.74 -11.40
C LEU A 133 9.80 1.44 -10.47
N TRP A 134 9.50 1.34 -9.18
CA TRP A 134 10.48 1.15 -8.14
C TRP A 134 10.43 -0.26 -7.57
N ARG A 135 11.57 -0.79 -7.17
CA ARG A 135 11.71 -2.09 -6.52
C ARG A 135 12.44 -1.94 -5.21
N LEU A 136 11.82 -2.38 -4.13
CA LEU A 136 12.44 -2.55 -2.82
C LEU A 136 12.82 -4.02 -2.64
N ASP A 137 14.10 -4.28 -2.43
CA ASP A 137 14.67 -5.61 -2.16
C ASP A 137 14.68 -5.93 -0.66
N SER A 138 14.87 -7.19 -0.27
CA SER A 138 14.88 -7.64 1.13
C SER A 138 16.02 -7.08 1.97
N ASP A 139 17.10 -6.61 1.34
CA ASP A 139 18.21 -5.91 1.98
C ASP A 139 17.98 -4.40 2.11
N LEU A 140 16.77 -3.94 1.80
CA LEU A 140 16.30 -2.55 1.78
C LEU A 140 16.93 -1.69 0.69
N SER A 141 17.64 -2.28 -0.26
CA SER A 141 18.10 -1.56 -1.44
C SER A 141 16.91 -1.22 -2.36
N ILE A 142 16.94 -0.02 -2.92
CA ILE A 142 15.91 0.48 -3.84
C ILE A 142 16.50 0.67 -5.22
N THR A 143 15.77 0.22 -6.23
CA THR A 143 16.16 0.35 -7.64
C THR A 143 15.00 0.88 -8.46
N LYS A 144 15.23 1.96 -9.21
CA LYS A 144 14.32 2.36 -10.30
C LYS A 144 14.51 1.37 -11.45
N VAL A 145 13.48 0.59 -11.76
CA VAL A 145 13.57 -0.49 -12.76
C VAL A 145 12.95 -0.12 -14.09
N ASP A 146 12.12 0.93 -14.10
CA ASP A 146 11.55 1.53 -15.31
C ASP A 146 11.23 2.99 -15.08
N ASP A 147 11.00 3.77 -16.14
CA ASP A 147 10.76 5.20 -16.12
C ASP A 147 9.73 5.61 -17.18
N GLY A 148 9.27 6.87 -17.13
CA GLY A 148 8.34 7.38 -18.12
C GLY A 148 6.92 6.84 -17.98
N ILE A 149 6.50 6.52 -16.76
CA ILE A 149 5.13 6.10 -16.42
C ILE A 149 4.27 7.35 -16.12
N ILE A 150 2.98 7.30 -16.48
CA ILE A 150 1.97 8.34 -16.19
C ILE A 150 1.23 7.99 -14.91
#